data_aaa0f03e5a44ea8355d07c3134f91846
#
_entry.id   aaa0f03e5a44ea8355d07c3134f91846
#
_cell.length_a   1.000
_cell.length_b   1.000
_cell.length_c   1.000
_cell.angle_alpha   90.00
_cell.angle_beta   90.00
_cell.angle_gamma   90.00
#
_symmetry.space_group_name_H-M   'P 1'
#
loop_
_entity.id
_entity.type
_entity.pdbx_description
1 polymer ?
#
loop_
_entity_poly.entity_id
_entity_poly.type
_entity_poly.pdbx_seq_one_letter_code
_entity_poly.pdbx_strand_id
1 'polypeptide(L)'
;MAQREQHERVKRMDRLADKLLGHKAVVMAILVVIAMASGLAMANFGGGAGGGARNRRERRRGRDMAISLSVTLEEAALGCKKTISYDRLAPCEDCNGTGRAEGAQEKQCSRCHGTGYVTTVQRSFLGQVQSSSPCPDCHGEGTVIDHPCETCDGQGRTPSHEKIDIDIPAGVSTGRQLRVSGFGEAGLRGEPSGDLIVNVRVADHERFKRNGDDLYLLSDISIAQAALGCEIEVEGIMPDEVVKVTVPAGAQYGDTVSVNNYGMPRIGGGGSRGRLIVQLRVVVPTNLSNKQRELLRAFADEMGDDVASGKKSVTDRIKSALDDILD
;
A
#
# COMPACT_ATOMS: atom_id res chain seq x y z
N MET A 1 -55.14 5.92 -3.26
CA MET A 1 -54.22 4.75 -3.33
C MET A 1 -52.80 5.06 -2.85
N ALA A 2 -52.22 6.18 -3.18
CA ALA A 2 -50.84 6.55 -2.81
C ALA A 2 -50.55 6.62 -1.29
N GLN A 3 -51.50 7.05 -0.47
CA GLN A 3 -51.31 7.14 0.99
C GLN A 3 -51.22 5.78 1.71
N ARG A 4 -51.89 4.73 1.18
CA ARG A 4 -51.80 3.38 1.72
C ARG A 4 -50.45 2.72 1.43
N GLU A 5 -49.89 2.93 0.26
CA GLU A 5 -48.56 2.42 -0.09
C GLU A 5 -47.42 3.06 0.71
N GLN A 6 -47.54 4.35 1.02
CA GLN A 6 -46.58 5.05 1.88
C GLN A 6 -46.60 4.50 3.30
N HIS A 7 -47.80 4.23 3.85
CA HIS A 7 -47.95 3.68 5.19
C HIS A 7 -47.42 2.24 5.31
N GLU A 8 -47.52 1.42 4.28
CA GLU A 8 -46.95 0.07 4.26
C GLU A 8 -45.42 0.08 4.14
N ARG A 9 -44.85 1.05 3.40
CA ARG A 9 -43.38 1.23 3.32
C ARG A 9 -42.79 1.61 4.65
N VAL A 10 -43.42 2.52 5.41
CA VAL A 10 -42.95 2.91 6.74
C VAL A 10 -42.99 1.72 7.70
N LYS A 11 -44.09 0.94 7.73
CA LYS A 11 -44.19 -0.28 8.57
C LYS A 11 -43.20 -1.38 8.21
N ARG A 12 -42.70 -1.40 6.94
CA ARG A 12 -41.69 -2.33 6.50
C ARG A 12 -40.29 -1.91 6.94
N MET A 13 -40.03 -0.59 6.96
CA MET A 13 -38.77 -0.04 7.47
C MET A 13 -38.64 -0.17 8.98
N ASP A 14 -39.72 0.04 9.75
CA ASP A 14 -39.72 -0.14 11.21
C ASP A 14 -39.43 -1.62 11.59
N ARG A 15 -40.01 -2.57 10.87
CA ARG A 15 -39.73 -4.00 11.10
C ARG A 15 -38.28 -4.42 10.73
N LEU A 16 -37.65 -3.72 9.79
CA LEU A 16 -36.25 -3.92 9.47
C LEU A 16 -35.32 -3.28 10.51
N ALA A 17 -35.70 -2.11 11.03
CA ALA A 17 -34.94 -1.45 12.08
C ALA A 17 -34.96 -2.26 13.40
N ASP A 18 -36.10 -2.85 13.78
CA ASP A 18 -36.22 -3.72 14.97
C ASP A 18 -35.39 -5.01 14.83
N LYS A 19 -35.31 -5.60 13.63
CA LYS A 19 -34.43 -6.77 13.37
C LYS A 19 -32.96 -6.40 13.47
N LEU A 20 -32.56 -5.22 13.03
CA LEU A 20 -31.15 -4.72 13.11
C LEU A 20 -30.77 -4.35 14.55
N LEU A 21 -31.68 -3.81 15.35
CA LEU A 21 -31.47 -3.51 16.78
C LEU A 21 -31.30 -4.81 17.59
N GLY A 22 -32.11 -5.84 17.31
CA GLY A 22 -32.01 -7.14 17.96
C GLY A 22 -30.64 -7.83 17.71
N HIS A 23 -30.08 -7.70 16.51
CA HIS A 23 -28.74 -8.25 16.19
C HIS A 23 -27.62 -7.51 16.91
N LYS A 24 -27.73 -6.17 17.08
CA LYS A 24 -26.75 -5.39 17.83
C LYS A 24 -26.74 -5.73 19.32
N ALA A 25 -27.91 -5.96 19.91
CA ALA A 25 -28.03 -6.37 21.30
C ALA A 25 -27.44 -7.78 21.55
N VAL A 26 -27.63 -8.71 20.62
CA VAL A 26 -27.03 -10.06 20.70
C VAL A 26 -25.51 -10.01 20.54
N VAL A 27 -24.99 -9.22 19.60
CA VAL A 27 -23.55 -9.04 19.40
C VAL A 27 -22.91 -8.38 20.62
N MET A 28 -23.55 -7.37 21.23
CA MET A 28 -23.06 -6.75 22.47
C MET A 28 -23.10 -7.72 23.66
N ALA A 29 -24.13 -8.55 23.78
CA ALA A 29 -24.18 -9.58 24.82
C ALA A 29 -23.08 -10.63 24.67
N ILE A 30 -22.79 -11.06 23.43
CA ILE A 30 -21.69 -11.98 23.13
C ILE A 30 -20.34 -11.35 23.45
N LEU A 31 -20.12 -10.07 23.09
CA LEU A 31 -18.89 -9.36 23.42
C LEU A 31 -18.67 -9.17 24.92
N VAL A 32 -19.75 -8.92 25.69
CA VAL A 32 -19.68 -8.84 27.15
C VAL A 32 -19.37 -10.21 27.77
N VAL A 33 -19.94 -11.27 27.25
CA VAL A 33 -19.64 -12.65 27.72
C VAL A 33 -18.19 -13.05 27.40
N ILE A 34 -17.69 -12.67 26.21
CA ILE A 34 -16.28 -12.89 25.84
C ILE A 34 -15.34 -12.05 26.72
N ALA A 35 -15.70 -10.80 27.02
CA ALA A 35 -14.93 -9.95 27.92
C ALA A 35 -14.92 -10.46 29.37
N MET A 36 -16.02 -11.01 29.87
CA MET A 36 -16.06 -11.66 31.18
C MET A 36 -15.33 -13.00 31.22
N ALA A 37 -15.37 -13.78 30.15
CA ALA A 37 -14.59 -15.02 30.04
C ALA A 37 -13.08 -14.76 29.98
N SER A 38 -12.66 -13.68 29.32
CA SER A 38 -11.25 -13.25 29.29
C SER A 38 -10.79 -12.64 30.63
N GLY A 39 -11.68 -12.07 31.44
CA GLY A 39 -11.38 -11.55 32.77
C GLY A 39 -11.10 -12.64 33.82
N LEU A 40 -11.69 -13.85 33.68
CA LEU A 40 -11.44 -14.97 34.59
C LEU A 40 -10.13 -15.73 34.30
N ALA A 41 -9.53 -15.55 33.11
CA ALA A 41 -8.25 -16.18 32.77
C ALA A 41 -7.01 -15.42 33.28
N MET A 42 -7.17 -14.24 33.88
CA MET A 42 -6.04 -13.44 34.41
C MET A 42 -5.69 -13.69 35.90
N ALA A 43 -6.35 -14.61 36.57
CA ALA A 43 -6.15 -14.83 38.02
C ALA A 43 -5.19 -16.01 38.35
N ASN A 44 -4.48 -16.57 37.38
CA ASN A 44 -3.54 -17.68 37.66
C ASN A 44 -2.17 -17.50 37.00
N PHE A 45 -1.55 -16.32 37.17
CA PHE A 45 -0.13 -16.13 36.85
C PHE A 45 0.68 -16.13 38.13
N GLY A 46 0.81 -17.34 38.70
CA GLY A 46 1.74 -17.64 39.77
C GLY A 46 3.18 -17.51 39.27
N GLY A 47 4.01 -16.83 40.05
CA GLY A 47 5.37 -16.47 39.74
C GLY A 47 6.25 -17.58 39.19
N GLY A 48 6.82 -17.32 38.02
CA GLY A 48 7.89 -18.09 37.42
C GLY A 48 9.16 -17.23 37.33
N ALA A 49 10.14 -17.52 38.16
CA ALA A 49 11.47 -16.89 38.23
C ALA A 49 12.35 -17.15 36.98
N GLY A 50 11.77 -17.26 35.79
CA GLY A 50 12.47 -17.51 34.52
C GLY A 50 12.46 -16.35 33.51
N GLY A 51 11.81 -15.21 33.81
CA GLY A 51 11.60 -14.12 32.86
C GLY A 51 12.81 -13.20 32.57
N GLY A 52 13.84 -13.21 33.40
CA GLY A 52 14.95 -12.26 33.29
C GLY A 52 15.88 -12.47 32.10
N ALA A 53 16.17 -13.70 31.73
CA ALA A 53 17.10 -14.00 30.62
C ALA A 53 16.49 -13.79 29.21
N ARG A 54 15.22 -14.12 29.02
CA ARG A 54 14.50 -13.89 27.75
C ARG A 54 14.34 -12.40 27.46
N ASN A 55 13.92 -11.63 28.45
CA ASN A 55 13.72 -10.19 28.35
C ASN A 55 15.04 -9.42 28.11
N ARG A 56 16.16 -9.97 28.53
CA ARG A 56 17.52 -9.43 28.34
C ARG A 56 18.02 -9.66 26.92
N ARG A 57 17.78 -10.85 26.34
CA ARG A 57 18.14 -11.16 24.94
C ARG A 57 17.35 -10.31 23.95
N GLU A 58 16.06 -10.10 24.19
CA GLU A 58 15.23 -9.21 23.36
C GLU A 58 15.71 -7.76 23.34
N ARG A 59 16.20 -7.24 24.49
CA ARG A 59 16.73 -5.85 24.56
C ARG A 59 18.07 -5.67 23.88
N ARG A 60 18.83 -6.73 23.67
CA ARG A 60 20.16 -6.69 23.05
C ARG A 60 20.11 -6.94 21.57
N ARG A 61 19.06 -7.59 21.06
CA ARG A 61 18.85 -7.79 19.63
C ARG A 61 18.76 -6.42 18.93
N GLY A 62 19.32 -6.31 17.74
CA GLY A 62 19.20 -5.14 16.89
C GLY A 62 17.74 -4.87 16.54
N ARG A 63 17.41 -3.61 16.31
CA ARG A 63 16.07 -3.18 15.91
C ARG A 63 15.86 -3.48 14.44
N ASP A 64 14.63 -3.85 14.10
CA ASP A 64 14.22 -3.90 12.71
C ASP A 64 14.12 -2.47 12.15
N MET A 65 14.54 -2.28 10.92
CA MET A 65 14.48 -1.00 10.21
C MET A 65 13.45 -1.08 9.10
N ALA A 66 12.78 0.03 8.82
CA ALA A 66 11.82 0.12 7.73
C ALA A 66 12.19 1.26 6.79
N ILE A 67 12.25 0.97 5.50
CA ILE A 67 12.49 1.95 4.45
C ILE A 67 11.41 1.83 3.37
N SER A 68 11.21 2.91 2.62
CA SER A 68 10.28 2.92 1.48
C SER A 68 11.07 2.94 0.18
N LEU A 69 10.70 2.07 -0.76
CA LEU A 69 11.30 1.99 -2.07
C LEU A 69 10.26 2.24 -3.14
N SER A 70 10.47 3.28 -3.95
CA SER A 70 9.60 3.59 -5.09
C SER A 70 10.05 2.87 -6.34
N VAL A 71 9.09 2.27 -7.05
CA VAL A 71 9.28 1.60 -8.34
C VAL A 71 8.25 2.13 -9.34
N THR A 72 8.59 2.14 -10.62
CA THR A 72 7.61 2.49 -11.66
C THR A 72 6.65 1.32 -11.91
N LEU A 73 5.58 1.56 -12.67
CA LEU A 73 4.60 0.51 -12.97
C LEU A 73 5.22 -0.55 -13.89
N GLU A 74 6.10 -0.17 -14.82
CA GLU A 74 6.84 -1.06 -15.71
C GLU A 74 7.84 -1.92 -14.93
N GLU A 75 8.60 -1.30 -14.02
CA GLU A 75 9.50 -2.04 -13.13
C GLU A 75 8.73 -3.04 -12.27
N ALA A 76 7.55 -2.66 -11.79
CA ALA A 76 6.68 -3.56 -11.04
C ALA A 76 6.10 -4.66 -11.91
N ALA A 77 5.90 -4.43 -13.23
CA ALA A 77 5.43 -5.43 -14.17
C ALA A 77 6.52 -6.44 -14.54
N LEU A 78 7.73 -5.96 -14.83
CA LEU A 78 8.85 -6.80 -15.24
C LEU A 78 9.52 -7.51 -14.06
N GLY A 79 9.46 -6.91 -12.87
CA GLY A 79 10.37 -7.17 -11.79
C GLY A 79 11.72 -6.49 -12.07
N CYS A 80 12.41 -6.11 -11.02
CA CYS A 80 13.69 -5.42 -11.17
C CYS A 80 14.59 -5.67 -9.96
N LYS A 81 15.88 -5.41 -10.16
CA LYS A 81 16.84 -5.35 -9.07
C LYS A 81 17.18 -3.89 -8.80
N LYS A 82 17.02 -3.45 -7.56
CA LYS A 82 17.33 -2.07 -7.14
C LYS A 82 18.33 -2.06 -6.00
N THR A 83 19.36 -1.24 -6.16
CA THR A 83 20.32 -0.93 -5.10
C THR A 83 19.76 0.20 -4.25
N ILE A 84 19.66 -0.01 -2.95
CA ILE A 84 19.31 1.01 -1.98
C ILE A 84 20.49 1.32 -1.07
N SER A 85 20.57 2.57 -0.65
CA SER A 85 21.56 3.06 0.30
C SER A 85 20.85 3.58 1.54
N TYR A 86 21.34 3.21 2.72
CA TYR A 86 20.75 3.62 4.00
C TYR A 86 21.80 3.58 5.10
N ASP A 87 21.55 4.33 6.17
CA ASP A 87 22.41 4.38 7.33
C ASP A 87 21.87 3.46 8.41
N ARG A 88 22.75 2.65 9.01
CA ARG A 88 22.41 1.79 10.14
C ARG A 88 23.55 1.72 11.15
N LEU A 89 23.25 1.22 12.32
CA LEU A 89 24.27 0.72 13.23
C LEU A 89 24.69 -0.67 12.73
N ALA A 90 25.87 -0.78 12.15
CA ALA A 90 26.47 -2.04 11.70
C ALA A 90 27.34 -2.66 12.81
N PRO A 91 27.64 -3.97 12.77
CA PRO A 91 28.63 -4.55 13.65
C PRO A 91 29.97 -3.82 13.51
N CYS A 92 30.58 -3.46 14.60
CA CYS A 92 31.88 -2.80 14.59
C CYS A 92 32.94 -3.73 13.96
N GLU A 93 33.63 -3.22 12.95
CA GLU A 93 34.65 -4.01 12.20
C GLU A 93 35.84 -4.39 13.05
N ASP A 94 36.31 -3.47 13.94
CA ASP A 94 37.51 -3.69 14.76
C ASP A 94 37.33 -4.81 15.77
N CYS A 95 36.16 -4.90 16.39
CA CYS A 95 35.91 -5.95 17.38
C CYS A 95 34.96 -7.05 16.86
N ASN A 96 34.63 -7.05 15.55
CA ASN A 96 33.68 -8.00 14.96
C ASN A 96 32.33 -8.08 15.74
N GLY A 97 31.85 -6.94 16.16
CA GLY A 97 30.57 -6.84 16.87
C GLY A 97 30.60 -7.17 18.36
N THR A 98 31.71 -7.66 18.91
CA THR A 98 31.80 -8.14 20.31
C THR A 98 31.81 -7.03 21.35
N GLY A 99 32.21 -5.81 20.98
CA GLY A 99 32.41 -4.68 21.89
C GLY A 99 33.66 -4.77 22.75
N ARG A 100 34.51 -5.80 22.56
CA ARG A 100 35.70 -6.06 23.32
C ARG A 100 36.96 -5.74 22.54
N ALA A 101 37.94 -5.16 23.17
CA ALA A 101 39.30 -5.09 22.63
C ALA A 101 39.87 -6.48 22.45
N GLU A 102 40.93 -6.61 21.64
CA GLU A 102 41.59 -7.90 21.43
C GLU A 102 42.15 -8.45 22.77
N GLY A 103 41.83 -9.71 23.07
CA GLY A 103 42.21 -10.35 24.33
C GLY A 103 41.38 -9.98 25.56
N ALA A 104 40.45 -9.03 25.44
CA ALA A 104 39.60 -8.64 26.58
C ALA A 104 38.55 -9.70 26.93
N GLN A 105 38.21 -9.78 28.21
CA GLN A 105 37.24 -10.73 28.74
C GLN A 105 35.99 -10.01 29.27
N GLU A 106 34.87 -10.68 29.14
CA GLU A 106 33.60 -10.27 29.74
C GLU A 106 33.47 -10.93 31.10
N LYS A 107 33.36 -10.13 32.19
CA LYS A 107 33.23 -10.60 33.54
C LYS A 107 31.86 -10.31 34.11
N GLN A 108 31.40 -11.14 34.99
CA GLN A 108 30.17 -10.91 35.73
C GLN A 108 30.30 -9.63 36.58
N CYS A 109 29.29 -8.76 36.51
CA CYS A 109 29.28 -7.54 37.32
C CYS A 109 29.26 -7.88 38.82
N SER A 110 30.25 -7.38 39.54
CA SER A 110 30.42 -7.65 40.98
C SER A 110 29.29 -7.08 41.87
N ARG A 111 28.65 -5.98 41.39
CA ARG A 111 27.61 -5.29 42.17
C ARG A 111 26.24 -5.97 42.10
N CYS A 112 25.84 -6.42 40.94
CA CYS A 112 24.55 -7.08 40.74
C CYS A 112 24.67 -8.60 40.60
N HIS A 113 25.84 -9.16 40.63
CA HIS A 113 26.11 -10.57 40.48
C HIS A 113 25.41 -11.18 39.25
N GLY A 114 25.48 -10.46 38.12
CA GLY A 114 24.94 -10.90 36.86
C GLY A 114 23.44 -10.64 36.65
N THR A 115 22.72 -10.13 37.65
CA THR A 115 21.28 -9.88 37.52
C THR A 115 20.95 -8.68 36.62
N GLY A 116 21.85 -7.72 36.50
CA GLY A 116 21.65 -6.45 35.81
C GLY A 116 20.85 -5.41 36.59
N TYR A 117 20.26 -5.79 37.73
CA TYR A 117 19.43 -4.92 38.56
C TYR A 117 19.89 -4.91 40.00
N VAL A 118 19.70 -3.78 40.69
CA VAL A 118 19.91 -3.62 42.11
C VAL A 118 18.57 -3.31 42.74
N THR A 119 18.23 -4.11 43.78
CA THR A 119 16.98 -3.90 44.53
C THR A 119 17.27 -3.04 45.75
N THR A 120 16.60 -1.90 45.85
CA THR A 120 16.67 -1.00 47.01
C THR A 120 15.35 -1.11 47.78
N VAL A 121 15.47 -1.40 49.08
CA VAL A 121 14.32 -1.45 50.00
C VAL A 121 14.21 -0.11 50.69
N GLN A 122 13.16 0.63 50.43
CA GLN A 122 12.83 1.86 51.15
C GLN A 122 11.75 1.59 52.21
N ARG A 123 12.00 2.00 53.43
CA ARG A 123 11.02 1.94 54.51
C ARG A 123 10.18 3.23 54.47
N SER A 124 8.90 3.10 54.19
CA SER A 124 7.92 4.17 54.32
C SER A 124 7.01 3.93 55.52
N PHE A 125 6.29 4.93 55.97
CA PHE A 125 5.30 4.80 57.03
C PHE A 125 4.13 3.85 56.67
N LEU A 126 3.95 3.54 55.40
CA LEU A 126 2.98 2.58 54.86
C LEU A 126 3.55 1.17 54.67
N GLY A 127 4.81 0.92 55.04
CA GLY A 127 5.46 -0.39 54.87
C GLY A 127 6.78 -0.32 54.09
N GLN A 128 7.31 -1.49 53.77
CA GLN A 128 8.53 -1.62 52.96
C GLN A 128 8.19 -1.66 51.48
N VAL A 129 8.74 -0.73 50.69
CA VAL A 129 8.63 -0.70 49.24
C VAL A 129 9.97 -1.19 48.66
N GLN A 130 9.92 -2.25 47.87
CA GLN A 130 11.05 -2.72 47.07
C GLN A 130 11.03 -2.04 45.69
N SER A 131 12.08 -1.32 45.38
CA SER A 131 12.31 -0.73 44.09
C SER A 131 13.48 -1.41 43.39
N SER A 132 13.30 -1.86 42.15
CA SER A 132 14.35 -2.45 41.33
C SER A 132 14.78 -1.44 40.27
N SER A 133 16.07 -1.09 40.25
CA SER A 133 16.66 -0.18 39.26
C SER A 133 17.80 -0.88 38.51
N PRO A 134 18.08 -0.45 37.25
CA PRO A 134 19.26 -0.94 36.53
C PRO A 134 20.52 -0.72 37.34
N CYS A 135 21.40 -1.70 37.34
CA CYS A 135 22.67 -1.60 38.06
C CYS A 135 23.53 -0.47 37.46
N PRO A 136 24.00 0.49 38.26
CA PRO A 136 24.77 1.63 37.75
C PRO A 136 26.13 1.25 37.15
N ASP A 137 26.71 0.13 37.54
CA ASP A 137 28.04 -0.30 37.10
C ASP A 137 27.99 -1.01 35.75
N CYS A 138 26.96 -1.78 35.49
CA CYS A 138 26.78 -2.50 34.21
C CYS A 138 25.59 -2.00 33.37
N HIS A 139 24.93 -0.92 33.80
CA HIS A 139 23.79 -0.31 33.12
C HIS A 139 22.67 -1.28 32.73
N GLY A 140 22.45 -2.32 33.52
CA GLY A 140 21.46 -3.36 33.27
C GLY A 140 22.00 -4.58 32.53
N GLU A 141 23.26 -4.56 32.10
CA GLU A 141 23.87 -5.60 31.29
C GLU A 141 24.23 -6.87 32.13
N GLY A 142 24.51 -6.73 33.44
CA GLY A 142 24.93 -7.80 34.33
C GLY A 142 26.36 -8.28 34.14
N THR A 143 27.01 -7.81 33.06
CA THR A 143 28.42 -8.11 32.76
C THR A 143 29.16 -6.81 32.49
N VAL A 144 30.47 -6.80 32.72
CA VAL A 144 31.38 -5.68 32.47
C VAL A 144 32.53 -6.19 31.62
N ILE A 145 32.92 -5.40 30.62
CA ILE A 145 34.10 -5.67 29.79
C ILE A 145 35.31 -5.00 30.40
N ASP A 146 36.40 -5.75 30.60
CA ASP A 146 37.64 -5.21 31.20
C ASP A 146 38.28 -4.12 30.35
N HIS A 147 38.36 -4.38 29.03
CA HIS A 147 38.89 -3.44 28.04
C HIS A 147 37.90 -3.34 26.92
N PRO A 148 37.04 -2.29 26.91
CA PRO A 148 36.10 -2.05 25.82
C PRO A 148 36.84 -1.68 24.52
N CYS A 149 36.26 -2.01 23.39
CA CYS A 149 36.76 -1.59 22.09
C CYS A 149 36.65 -0.06 21.97
N GLU A 150 37.76 0.60 21.66
CA GLU A 150 37.83 2.09 21.60
C GLU A 150 36.92 2.66 20.47
N THR A 151 36.78 1.96 19.36
CA THR A 151 35.99 2.41 18.21
C THR A 151 34.49 2.44 18.46
N CYS A 152 33.98 1.52 19.29
CA CYS A 152 32.54 1.40 19.56
C CYS A 152 32.17 1.58 21.04
N ASP A 153 33.11 1.99 21.89
CA ASP A 153 32.92 2.17 23.35
C ASP A 153 32.23 0.98 24.02
N GLY A 154 32.60 -0.23 23.62
CA GLY A 154 32.05 -1.46 24.17
C GLY A 154 30.64 -1.82 23.72
N GLN A 155 30.06 -1.10 22.77
CA GLN A 155 28.71 -1.38 22.24
C GLN A 155 28.72 -2.51 21.22
N GLY A 156 29.83 -2.72 20.49
CA GLY A 156 29.95 -3.71 19.42
C GLY A 156 29.34 -3.26 18.11
N ARG A 157 28.95 -2.00 17.98
CA ARG A 157 28.31 -1.47 16.77
C ARG A 157 28.72 -0.02 16.51
N THR A 158 28.79 0.34 15.22
CA THR A 158 29.17 1.67 14.76
C THR A 158 28.22 2.14 13.65
N PRO A 159 28.00 3.44 13.49
CA PRO A 159 27.25 3.96 12.36
C PRO A 159 27.96 3.59 11.06
N SER A 160 27.22 3.07 10.08
CA SER A 160 27.71 2.68 8.77
C SER A 160 26.69 3.01 7.69
N HIS A 161 27.21 3.41 6.52
CA HIS A 161 26.40 3.61 5.32
C HIS A 161 26.45 2.34 4.47
N GLU A 162 25.31 1.67 4.38
CA GLU A 162 25.20 0.38 3.69
C GLU A 162 24.53 0.52 2.32
N LYS A 163 24.97 -0.34 1.39
CA LYS A 163 24.34 -0.50 0.08
C LYS A 163 23.96 -1.95 -0.09
N ILE A 164 22.71 -2.18 -0.50
CA ILE A 164 22.18 -3.52 -0.70
C ILE A 164 21.34 -3.59 -1.96
N ASP A 165 21.47 -4.69 -2.68
CA ASP A 165 20.64 -5.00 -3.84
C ASP A 165 19.41 -5.78 -3.40
N ILE A 166 18.25 -5.31 -3.84
CA ILE A 166 16.94 -5.92 -3.52
C ILE A 166 16.30 -6.39 -4.81
N ASP A 167 15.96 -7.66 -4.84
CA ASP A 167 15.20 -8.26 -5.95
C ASP A 167 13.70 -8.00 -5.72
N ILE A 168 13.08 -7.28 -6.64
CA ILE A 168 11.65 -6.96 -6.63
C ILE A 168 10.96 -7.90 -7.60
N PRO A 169 10.05 -8.77 -7.12
CA PRO A 169 9.39 -9.72 -7.99
C PRO A 169 8.39 -9.03 -8.93
N ALA A 170 8.22 -9.59 -10.13
CA ALA A 170 7.20 -9.16 -11.08
C ALA A 170 5.80 -9.26 -10.46
N GLY A 171 4.97 -8.26 -10.73
CA GLY A 171 3.62 -8.15 -10.20
C GLY A 171 3.51 -7.50 -8.83
N VAL A 172 4.62 -7.02 -8.24
CA VAL A 172 4.61 -6.38 -6.92
C VAL A 172 3.57 -5.25 -6.85
N SER A 173 2.88 -5.13 -5.72
CA SER A 173 1.88 -4.08 -5.46
C SER A 173 2.36 -3.12 -4.38
N THR A 174 1.81 -1.91 -4.40
CA THR A 174 2.02 -0.93 -3.33
C THR A 174 1.61 -1.52 -1.98
N GLY A 175 2.45 -1.27 -0.94
CA GLY A 175 2.26 -1.79 0.40
C GLY A 175 2.85 -3.19 0.62
N ARG A 176 3.41 -3.82 -0.41
CA ARG A 176 4.15 -5.08 -0.24
C ARG A 176 5.42 -4.83 0.56
N GLN A 177 5.64 -5.65 1.56
CA GLN A 177 6.84 -5.64 2.39
C GLN A 177 7.79 -6.76 1.95
N LEU A 178 9.03 -6.38 1.66
CA LEU A 178 10.13 -7.30 1.42
C LEU A 178 11.01 -7.29 2.66
N ARG A 179 11.27 -8.46 3.23
CA ARG A 179 12.09 -8.61 4.43
C ARG A 179 13.47 -9.11 4.04
N VAL A 180 14.48 -8.36 4.44
CA VAL A 180 15.89 -8.73 4.28
C VAL A 180 16.47 -9.00 5.65
N SER A 181 16.71 -10.27 5.94
CA SER A 181 17.13 -10.70 7.28
C SER A 181 18.55 -10.27 7.61
N GLY A 182 18.76 -9.74 8.83
CA GLY A 182 20.06 -9.34 9.34
C GLY A 182 20.58 -7.99 8.86
N PHE A 183 19.78 -7.25 8.06
CA PHE A 183 20.14 -5.93 7.54
C PHE A 183 19.47 -4.75 8.26
N GLY A 184 18.85 -5.00 9.42
CA GLY A 184 18.45 -3.96 10.38
C GLY A 184 19.64 -3.47 11.20
N GLU A 185 19.39 -2.80 12.33
CA GLU A 185 20.45 -2.39 13.25
C GLU A 185 21.16 -3.59 13.86
N ALA A 186 22.45 -3.49 14.08
CA ALA A 186 23.22 -4.51 14.78
C ALA A 186 22.78 -4.62 16.25
N GLY A 187 22.76 -5.84 16.77
CA GLY A 187 22.56 -6.08 18.18
C GLY A 187 23.76 -5.61 19.02
N LEU A 188 23.53 -5.47 20.30
CA LEU A 188 24.59 -5.09 21.24
C LEU A 188 25.49 -6.30 21.52
N ARG A 189 26.82 -6.09 21.47
CA ARG A 189 27.83 -7.08 21.88
C ARG A 189 27.68 -8.45 21.24
N GLY A 190 27.50 -8.47 19.92
CA GLY A 190 27.41 -9.70 19.14
C GLY A 190 26.05 -10.40 19.14
N GLU A 191 25.03 -9.79 19.73
CA GLU A 191 23.65 -10.27 19.59
C GLU A 191 23.16 -10.07 18.13
N PRO A 192 22.20 -10.86 17.68
CA PRO A 192 21.74 -10.81 16.29
C PRO A 192 21.23 -9.44 15.86
N SER A 193 21.54 -9.05 14.64
CA SER A 193 20.97 -7.87 14.01
C SER A 193 19.46 -8.02 13.82
N GLY A 194 18.76 -6.90 13.72
CA GLY A 194 17.38 -6.84 13.26
C GLY A 194 17.27 -7.11 11.76
N ASP A 195 16.08 -6.97 11.22
CA ASP A 195 15.81 -7.15 9.80
C ASP A 195 15.50 -5.81 9.14
N LEU A 196 15.78 -5.71 7.86
CA LEU A 196 15.37 -4.58 7.05
C LEU A 196 14.05 -4.90 6.36
N ILE A 197 13.04 -4.07 6.61
CA ILE A 197 11.72 -4.16 6.00
C ILE A 197 11.63 -3.10 4.91
N VAL A 198 11.54 -3.52 3.66
CA VAL A 198 11.42 -2.63 2.51
C VAL A 198 9.96 -2.56 2.10
N ASN A 199 9.34 -1.40 2.30
CA ASN A 199 7.99 -1.12 1.87
C ASN A 199 8.00 -0.65 0.42
N VAL A 200 7.46 -1.47 -0.48
CA VAL A 200 7.39 -1.14 -1.91
C VAL A 200 6.23 -0.19 -2.16
N ARG A 201 6.50 0.89 -2.87
CA ARG A 201 5.52 1.84 -3.37
C ARG A 201 5.62 1.90 -4.88
N VAL A 202 4.58 1.48 -5.58
CA VAL A 202 4.47 1.62 -7.04
C VAL A 202 4.00 3.03 -7.34
N ALA A 203 4.74 3.76 -8.17
CA ALA A 203 4.37 5.10 -8.60
C ALA A 203 3.15 5.07 -9.52
N ASP A 204 2.38 6.15 -9.51
CA ASP A 204 1.30 6.33 -10.45
C ASP A 204 1.87 6.45 -11.87
N HIS A 205 1.15 5.89 -12.85
CA HIS A 205 1.54 5.92 -14.24
C HIS A 205 0.62 6.86 -15.05
N GLU A 206 1.18 7.57 -16.02
CA GLU A 206 0.42 8.58 -16.81
C GLU A 206 -0.74 7.99 -17.59
N ARG A 207 -0.55 6.82 -18.19
CA ARG A 207 -1.51 6.17 -19.09
C ARG A 207 -2.34 5.10 -18.41
N PHE A 208 -1.73 4.33 -17.50
CA PHE A 208 -2.37 3.18 -16.88
C PHE A 208 -2.77 3.48 -15.43
N LYS A 209 -3.97 3.02 -15.08
CA LYS A 209 -4.41 2.93 -13.68
C LYS A 209 -4.48 1.46 -13.30
N ARG A 210 -3.80 1.09 -12.21
CA ARG A 210 -3.78 -0.29 -11.72
C ARG A 210 -4.87 -0.52 -10.69
N ASN A 211 -5.60 -1.63 -10.81
CA ASN A 211 -6.51 -2.12 -9.79
C ASN A 211 -6.30 -3.64 -9.62
N GLY A 212 -5.61 -4.02 -8.53
CA GLY A 212 -5.18 -5.40 -8.34
C GLY A 212 -4.20 -5.85 -9.43
N ASP A 213 -4.59 -6.86 -10.21
CA ASP A 213 -3.82 -7.35 -11.35
C ASP A 213 -4.31 -6.75 -12.68
N ASP A 214 -5.45 -6.08 -12.71
CA ASP A 214 -6.01 -5.47 -13.90
C ASP A 214 -5.44 -4.06 -14.12
N LEU A 215 -5.23 -3.71 -15.38
CA LEU A 215 -4.80 -2.39 -15.84
C LEU A 215 -5.94 -1.70 -16.59
N TYR A 216 -6.16 -0.45 -16.29
CA TYR A 216 -7.13 0.42 -16.98
C TYR A 216 -6.39 1.42 -17.84
N LEU A 217 -6.81 1.53 -19.09
CA LEU A 217 -6.29 2.46 -20.08
C LEU A 217 -7.43 3.24 -20.67
N LEU A 218 -7.28 4.56 -20.79
CA LEU A 218 -8.23 5.40 -21.56
C LEU A 218 -7.74 5.51 -22.99
N SER A 219 -8.59 5.16 -23.96
CA SER A 219 -8.28 5.25 -25.39
C SER A 219 -9.29 6.11 -26.12
N ASP A 220 -8.78 7.00 -26.96
CA ASP A 220 -9.59 7.89 -27.80
C ASP A 220 -10.00 7.18 -29.08
N ILE A 221 -11.28 7.25 -29.39
CA ILE A 221 -11.84 6.78 -30.66
C ILE A 221 -12.66 7.90 -31.28
N SER A 222 -12.69 7.94 -32.60
CA SER A 222 -13.54 8.89 -33.34
C SER A 222 -15.01 8.46 -33.32
N ILE A 223 -15.92 9.40 -33.60
CA ILE A 223 -17.35 9.11 -33.73
C ILE A 223 -17.64 8.05 -34.84
N ALA A 224 -16.86 8.05 -35.93
CA ALA A 224 -17.00 7.06 -36.98
C ALA A 224 -16.56 5.67 -36.52
N GLN A 225 -15.45 5.57 -35.78
CA GLN A 225 -14.97 4.32 -35.18
C GLN A 225 -15.97 3.78 -34.17
N ALA A 226 -16.54 4.66 -33.33
CA ALA A 226 -17.54 4.27 -32.34
C ALA A 226 -18.83 3.74 -33.02
N ALA A 227 -19.30 4.41 -34.11
CA ALA A 227 -20.53 4.02 -34.82
C ALA A 227 -20.37 2.73 -35.61
N LEU A 228 -19.26 2.57 -36.33
CA LEU A 228 -19.04 1.46 -37.27
C LEU A 228 -18.31 0.27 -36.65
N GLY A 229 -17.70 0.45 -35.50
CA GLY A 229 -16.76 -0.48 -34.95
C GLY A 229 -15.40 -0.39 -35.63
N CYS A 230 -14.34 -0.82 -34.92
CA CYS A 230 -12.98 -0.83 -35.46
C CYS A 230 -12.08 -1.76 -34.65
N GLU A 231 -10.90 -2.00 -35.16
CA GLU A 231 -9.79 -2.57 -34.41
C GLU A 231 -8.80 -1.44 -34.13
N ILE A 232 -8.45 -1.24 -32.87
CA ILE A 232 -7.43 -0.27 -32.44
C ILE A 232 -6.23 -1.00 -31.87
N GLU A 233 -5.06 -0.42 -32.05
CA GLU A 233 -3.82 -0.91 -31.45
C GLU A 233 -3.44 0.02 -30.31
N VAL A 234 -3.20 -0.56 -29.12
CA VAL A 234 -2.75 0.15 -27.93
C VAL A 234 -1.45 -0.46 -27.42
N GLU A 235 -0.55 0.36 -26.95
CA GLU A 235 0.68 -0.14 -26.31
C GLU A 235 0.34 -0.74 -24.95
N GLY A 236 0.88 -1.92 -24.69
CA GLY A 236 0.77 -2.61 -23.41
C GLY A 236 1.72 -2.04 -22.34
N ILE A 237 1.78 -2.71 -21.19
CA ILE A 237 2.69 -2.35 -20.09
C ILE A 237 4.07 -2.96 -20.26
N MET A 238 4.20 -4.04 -21.03
CA MET A 238 5.49 -4.64 -21.31
C MET A 238 6.18 -3.91 -22.47
N PRO A 239 7.51 -3.90 -22.52
CA PRO A 239 8.26 -3.32 -23.65
C PRO A 239 7.81 -3.94 -24.97
N ASP A 240 7.66 -3.11 -25.98
CA ASP A 240 7.31 -3.51 -27.36
C ASP A 240 5.99 -4.31 -27.49
N GLU A 241 5.14 -4.28 -26.46
CA GLU A 241 3.85 -4.99 -26.47
C GLU A 241 2.79 -4.13 -27.16
N VAL A 242 2.22 -4.64 -28.24
CA VAL A 242 1.08 -4.02 -28.95
C VAL A 242 -0.14 -4.92 -28.77
N VAL A 243 -1.21 -4.34 -28.24
CA VAL A 243 -2.47 -5.03 -27.94
C VAL A 243 -3.54 -4.61 -28.94
N LYS A 244 -4.12 -5.56 -29.66
CA LYS A 244 -5.25 -5.33 -30.54
C LYS A 244 -6.55 -5.38 -29.77
N VAL A 245 -7.33 -4.33 -29.87
CA VAL A 245 -8.58 -4.16 -29.15
C VAL A 245 -9.70 -3.98 -30.17
N THR A 246 -10.65 -4.91 -30.19
CA THR A 246 -11.81 -4.85 -31.07
C THR A 246 -12.92 -4.02 -30.42
N VAL A 247 -13.21 -2.87 -31.01
CA VAL A 247 -14.31 -1.98 -30.58
C VAL A 247 -15.57 -2.40 -31.31
N PRO A 248 -16.67 -2.75 -30.64
CA PRO A 248 -17.91 -3.12 -31.26
C PRO A 248 -18.57 -1.90 -31.94
N ALA A 249 -19.36 -2.12 -32.98
CA ALA A 249 -20.18 -1.07 -33.56
C ALA A 249 -21.24 -0.56 -32.58
N GLY A 250 -21.45 0.74 -32.52
CA GLY A 250 -22.37 1.40 -31.60
C GLY A 250 -21.77 1.64 -30.21
N ALA A 251 -20.44 1.55 -30.05
CA ALA A 251 -19.76 1.83 -28.80
C ALA A 251 -20.06 3.25 -28.31
N GLN A 252 -20.29 3.36 -27.00
CA GLN A 252 -20.60 4.62 -26.32
C GLN A 252 -19.41 5.15 -25.52
N TYR A 253 -19.47 6.44 -25.19
CA TYR A 253 -18.51 7.04 -24.26
C TYR A 253 -18.54 6.32 -22.93
N GLY A 254 -17.37 5.87 -22.46
CA GLY A 254 -17.23 5.18 -21.19
C GLY A 254 -17.37 3.65 -21.26
N ASP A 255 -17.76 3.11 -22.42
CA ASP A 255 -17.76 1.65 -22.61
C ASP A 255 -16.36 1.08 -22.40
N THR A 256 -16.30 -0.17 -21.96
CA THR A 256 -15.04 -0.83 -21.67
C THR A 256 -14.88 -2.12 -22.48
N VAL A 257 -13.70 -2.30 -23.05
CA VAL A 257 -13.31 -3.53 -23.73
C VAL A 257 -12.18 -4.18 -22.92
N SER A 258 -12.34 -5.45 -22.55
CA SER A 258 -11.35 -6.17 -21.77
C SER A 258 -10.57 -7.15 -22.64
N VAL A 259 -9.24 -7.12 -22.52
CA VAL A 259 -8.33 -8.07 -23.17
C VAL A 259 -7.61 -8.86 -22.11
N ASN A 260 -7.74 -10.18 -22.14
CA ASN A 260 -7.15 -11.06 -21.15
C ASN A 260 -5.64 -11.18 -21.31
N ASN A 261 -4.94 -11.37 -20.18
CA ASN A 261 -3.50 -11.62 -20.13
C ASN A 261 -2.60 -10.45 -20.59
N TYR A 262 -3.12 -9.21 -20.50
CA TYR A 262 -2.39 -7.98 -20.80
C TYR A 262 -2.35 -7.00 -19.62
N GLY A 263 -2.78 -7.44 -18.44
CA GLY A 263 -2.64 -6.72 -17.17
C GLY A 263 -1.31 -6.97 -16.48
N MET A 264 -1.26 -6.71 -15.17
CA MET A 264 -0.08 -6.98 -14.34
C MET A 264 0.16 -8.48 -14.16
N PRO A 265 1.42 -8.92 -14.07
CA PRO A 265 1.74 -10.30 -13.70
C PRO A 265 1.25 -10.63 -12.30
N ARG A 266 0.84 -11.89 -12.11
CA ARG A 266 0.45 -12.41 -10.80
C ARG A 266 1.65 -12.98 -10.08
N ILE A 267 1.89 -12.54 -8.85
CA ILE A 267 2.98 -13.07 -8.03
C ILE A 267 2.75 -14.57 -7.80
N GLY A 268 3.72 -15.40 -8.21
CA GLY A 268 3.61 -16.86 -8.11
C GLY A 268 2.63 -17.51 -9.09
N GLY A 269 2.08 -16.76 -10.03
CA GLY A 269 1.06 -17.22 -10.97
C GLY A 269 1.56 -17.90 -12.24
N GLY A 270 2.83 -18.34 -12.30
CA GLY A 270 3.36 -19.11 -13.44
C GLY A 270 3.31 -18.38 -14.79
N GLY A 271 3.44 -17.06 -14.80
CA GLY A 271 3.41 -16.23 -16.02
C GLY A 271 2.01 -15.72 -16.41
N SER A 272 0.96 -16.05 -15.64
CA SER A 272 -0.38 -15.49 -15.88
C SER A 272 -0.43 -14.01 -15.50
N ARG A 273 -1.19 -13.24 -16.31
CA ARG A 273 -1.38 -11.79 -16.12
C ARG A 273 -2.87 -11.49 -15.91
N GLY A 274 -3.15 -10.33 -15.33
CA GLY A 274 -4.50 -9.79 -15.27
C GLY A 274 -5.01 -9.34 -16.64
N ARG A 275 -6.07 -8.57 -16.66
CA ARG A 275 -6.69 -8.03 -17.87
C ARG A 275 -6.21 -6.62 -18.13
N LEU A 276 -6.16 -6.23 -19.40
CA LEU A 276 -6.17 -4.83 -19.82
C LEU A 276 -7.63 -4.44 -20.09
N ILE A 277 -8.11 -3.42 -19.41
CA ILE A 277 -9.46 -2.88 -19.55
C ILE A 277 -9.31 -1.52 -20.22
N VAL A 278 -9.71 -1.45 -21.50
CA VAL A 278 -9.64 -0.23 -22.29
C VAL A 278 -10.98 0.47 -22.19
N GLN A 279 -11.00 1.63 -21.56
CA GLN A 279 -12.16 2.51 -21.51
C GLN A 279 -12.17 3.41 -22.73
N LEU A 280 -13.26 3.42 -23.47
CA LEU A 280 -13.40 4.17 -24.70
C LEU A 280 -13.82 5.62 -24.41
N ARG A 281 -13.09 6.57 -24.98
CA ARG A 281 -13.44 7.98 -24.97
C ARG A 281 -13.77 8.41 -26.41
N VAL A 282 -15.04 8.59 -26.68
CA VAL A 282 -15.47 9.07 -28.00
C VAL A 282 -15.13 10.55 -28.12
N VAL A 283 -14.30 10.88 -29.10
CA VAL A 283 -13.86 12.24 -29.34
C VAL A 283 -14.58 12.81 -30.58
N VAL A 284 -15.27 13.94 -30.37
CA VAL A 284 -15.91 14.67 -31.43
C VAL A 284 -14.90 15.64 -32.04
N PRO A 285 -14.62 15.55 -33.38
CA PRO A 285 -13.66 16.42 -34.02
C PRO A 285 -14.14 17.87 -34.04
N THR A 286 -13.29 18.81 -33.63
CA THR A 286 -13.58 20.22 -33.58
C THR A 286 -13.27 20.92 -34.93
N ASN A 287 -12.28 20.41 -35.66
CA ASN A 287 -11.82 20.95 -36.94
C ASN A 287 -12.21 19.99 -38.07
N LEU A 288 -13.25 20.36 -38.84
CA LEU A 288 -13.76 19.58 -39.97
C LEU A 288 -13.41 20.25 -41.29
N SER A 289 -12.93 19.48 -42.27
CA SER A 289 -12.84 19.94 -43.64
C SER A 289 -14.24 20.15 -44.24
N ASN A 290 -14.31 20.90 -45.34
CA ASN A 290 -15.61 21.14 -46.00
C ASN A 290 -16.30 19.83 -46.42
N LYS A 291 -15.53 18.88 -46.95
CA LYS A 291 -16.05 17.57 -47.35
C LYS A 291 -16.54 16.74 -46.13
N GLN A 292 -15.82 16.76 -45.01
CA GLN A 292 -16.26 16.06 -43.79
C GLN A 292 -17.57 16.67 -43.26
N ARG A 293 -17.69 18.00 -43.32
CA ARG A 293 -18.90 18.71 -42.89
C ARG A 293 -20.10 18.38 -43.78
N GLU A 294 -19.90 18.27 -45.08
CA GLU A 294 -20.96 17.83 -46.03
C GLU A 294 -21.42 16.39 -45.70
N LEU A 295 -20.48 15.46 -45.51
CA LEU A 295 -20.81 14.08 -45.19
C LEU A 295 -21.55 13.94 -43.86
N LEU A 296 -21.14 14.70 -42.84
CA LEU A 296 -21.83 14.70 -41.54
C LEU A 296 -23.24 15.32 -41.64
N ARG A 297 -23.45 16.34 -42.52
CA ARG A 297 -24.79 16.89 -42.75
C ARG A 297 -25.68 15.87 -43.45
N ALA A 298 -25.17 15.21 -44.49
CA ALA A 298 -25.92 14.17 -45.19
C ALA A 298 -26.29 13.01 -44.21
N PHE A 299 -25.39 12.66 -43.33
CA PHE A 299 -25.70 11.66 -42.29
C PHE A 299 -26.78 12.13 -41.33
N ALA A 300 -26.72 13.40 -40.87
CA ALA A 300 -27.73 13.98 -39.99
C ALA A 300 -29.11 14.06 -40.67
N ASP A 301 -29.14 14.43 -41.96
CA ASP A 301 -30.37 14.46 -42.74
C ASP A 301 -31.03 13.07 -42.83
N GLU A 302 -30.24 11.99 -43.03
CA GLU A 302 -30.75 10.62 -43.06
C GLU A 302 -31.23 10.14 -41.67
N MET A 303 -30.65 10.66 -40.59
CA MET A 303 -31.09 10.38 -39.21
C MET A 303 -32.32 11.18 -38.81
N GLY A 304 -32.68 12.21 -39.57
CA GLY A 304 -33.74 13.15 -39.25
C GLY A 304 -33.37 14.16 -38.17
N ASP A 305 -32.07 14.38 -37.99
CA ASP A 305 -31.57 15.32 -36.99
C ASP A 305 -31.47 16.74 -37.54
N ASP A 306 -32.05 17.71 -36.85
CA ASP A 306 -31.97 19.13 -37.26
C ASP A 306 -30.61 19.71 -36.77
N VAL A 307 -29.65 19.79 -37.69
CA VAL A 307 -28.34 20.40 -37.43
C VAL A 307 -28.32 21.85 -37.89
N ALA A 308 -28.02 22.77 -36.98
CA ALA A 308 -27.92 24.19 -37.28
C ALA A 308 -26.96 24.42 -38.48
N SER A 309 -27.50 24.84 -39.60
CA SER A 309 -26.72 25.29 -40.74
C SER A 309 -25.88 26.50 -40.29
N GLY A 310 -24.56 26.28 -40.16
CA GLY A 310 -23.66 27.29 -39.66
C GLY A 310 -23.88 28.65 -40.31
N LYS A 311 -24.22 29.64 -39.53
CA LYS A 311 -24.50 31.03 -39.85
C LYS A 311 -25.58 31.17 -40.93
N LYS A 312 -26.84 31.23 -40.54
CA LYS A 312 -27.82 32.02 -41.30
C LYS A 312 -27.17 33.37 -41.50
N SER A 313 -26.85 33.72 -42.73
CA SER A 313 -26.33 35.05 -43.08
C SER A 313 -27.30 36.08 -42.47
N VAL A 314 -26.78 37.20 -42.05
CA VAL A 314 -27.63 38.32 -41.58
C VAL A 314 -28.73 38.61 -42.64
N THR A 315 -28.39 38.43 -43.91
CA THR A 315 -29.35 38.52 -45.06
C THR A 315 -30.46 37.46 -45.01
N ASP A 316 -30.18 36.22 -44.56
CA ASP A 316 -31.21 35.16 -44.48
C ASP A 316 -32.12 35.38 -43.29
N ARG A 317 -31.59 35.92 -42.17
CA ARG A 317 -32.41 36.34 -41.01
C ARG A 317 -33.33 37.51 -41.35
N ILE A 318 -32.84 38.46 -42.14
CA ILE A 318 -33.63 39.61 -42.59
C ILE A 318 -34.71 39.12 -43.59
N LYS A 319 -34.42 38.18 -44.49
CA LYS A 319 -35.40 37.63 -45.41
C LYS A 319 -36.50 36.86 -44.70
N SER A 320 -36.15 35.97 -43.75
CA SER A 320 -37.17 35.23 -43.00
C SER A 320 -38.03 36.15 -42.11
N ALA A 321 -37.45 37.21 -41.56
CA ALA A 321 -38.22 38.21 -40.80
C ALA A 321 -39.07 39.13 -41.65
N LEU A 322 -38.74 39.33 -42.96
CA LEU A 322 -39.54 40.04 -43.87
C LEU A 322 -40.70 39.19 -44.46
N ASP A 323 -40.47 37.91 -44.66
CA ASP A 323 -41.49 36.94 -45.06
C ASP A 323 -42.56 36.76 -43.98
N ASP A 324 -42.14 36.73 -42.68
CA ASP A 324 -43.04 36.67 -41.50
C ASP A 324 -43.87 37.96 -41.27
N ILE A 325 -43.51 39.08 -41.87
CA ILE A 325 -44.26 40.36 -41.77
C ILE A 325 -45.21 40.57 -42.96
N LEU A 326 -45.02 39.82 -44.07
CA LEU A 326 -45.79 39.95 -45.30
C LEU A 326 -46.91 38.92 -45.45
N ASP A 327 -46.98 37.93 -44.54
CA ASP A 327 -48.12 37.03 -44.35
C ASP A 327 -48.96 37.52 -43.12
#